data_dbc9c372d9167795ce2b41db7213ed41
#
_entry.id   dbc9c372d9167795ce2b41db7213ed41
#
_cell.length_a   1.000
_cell.length_b   1.000
_cell.length_c   1.000
_cell.angle_alpha   90.00
_cell.angle_beta   90.00
_cell.angle_gamma   90.00
#
_symmetry.space_group_name_H-M   'P 1'
#
loop_
_entity.id
_entity.type
_entity.pdbx_description
1 polymer ?
#
loop_
_entity_poly.entity_id
_entity_poly.type
_entity_poly.pdbx_seq_one_letter_code
_entity_poly.pdbx_strand_id
1 'polypeptide(L)'
;MPFFTRQVTTEHDALAAFAAQQIRQVATTLQGLDAEQLRRTPAASQMSLGGIARHCLFVGNEGIFASLDPARAGTHGTGDFQAGVPSADAVHDDDTAESLITALHDMAAWVEHTVPSVDLEARIPVPDKPWFPDDVESWPVRWVVLHAIEEYARHAGHADILREQIDDKGAYEL
;
A
#
# COMPACT_ATOMS: atom_id res chain seq x y z
N MET A 1 2.87 7.71 -15.46
CA MET A 1 2.13 6.43 -15.31
C MET A 1 0.73 6.55 -15.92
N PRO A 2 0.11 5.49 -16.48
CA PRO A 2 -1.26 5.59 -17.00
C PRO A 2 -2.24 5.94 -15.88
N PHE A 3 -3.06 6.95 -16.10
CA PHE A 3 -4.09 7.40 -15.16
C PHE A 3 -5.17 6.34 -14.93
N PHE A 4 -5.53 5.62 -15.98
CA PHE A 4 -6.54 4.56 -15.91
C PHE A 4 -5.90 3.19 -15.82
N THR A 5 -6.57 2.27 -15.13
CA THR A 5 -6.24 0.84 -15.21
C THR A 5 -6.38 0.35 -16.65
N ARG A 6 -5.69 -0.74 -16.98
CA ARG A 6 -5.95 -1.48 -18.22
C ARG A 6 -7.40 -1.96 -18.28
N GLN A 7 -7.87 -2.31 -19.47
CA GLN A 7 -9.17 -2.98 -19.62
C GLN A 7 -9.19 -4.29 -18.83
N VAL A 8 -10.31 -4.55 -18.18
CA VAL A 8 -10.55 -5.73 -17.34
C VAL A 8 -11.78 -6.49 -17.84
N THR A 9 -11.80 -7.80 -17.69
CA THR A 9 -12.83 -8.68 -18.27
C THR A 9 -13.62 -9.46 -17.22
N THR A 10 -13.10 -9.64 -16.02
CA THR A 10 -13.74 -10.35 -14.93
C THR A 10 -13.63 -9.56 -13.64
N GLU A 11 -14.41 -9.92 -12.62
CA GLU A 11 -14.31 -9.33 -11.29
C GLU A 11 -12.91 -9.54 -10.68
N HIS A 12 -12.37 -10.74 -10.75
CA HIS A 12 -11.02 -11.04 -10.26
C HIS A 12 -9.96 -10.18 -10.94
N ASP A 13 -10.04 -10.07 -12.26
CA ASP A 13 -9.14 -9.23 -13.06
C ASP A 13 -9.27 -7.75 -12.69
N ALA A 14 -10.49 -7.27 -12.44
CA ALA A 14 -10.74 -5.91 -11.99
C ALA A 14 -10.13 -5.65 -10.61
N LEU A 15 -10.41 -6.52 -9.63
CA LEU A 15 -9.87 -6.40 -8.27
C LEU A 15 -8.34 -6.37 -8.26
N ALA A 16 -7.70 -7.29 -9.01
CA ALA A 16 -6.25 -7.32 -9.15
C ALA A 16 -5.69 -6.05 -9.77
N ALA A 17 -6.26 -5.61 -10.91
CA ALA A 17 -5.76 -4.48 -11.67
C ALA A 17 -5.90 -3.16 -10.89
N PHE A 18 -7.04 -2.93 -10.24
CA PHE A 18 -7.25 -1.71 -9.45
C PHE A 18 -6.36 -1.67 -8.21
N ALA A 19 -6.23 -2.77 -7.47
CA ALA A 19 -5.34 -2.81 -6.31
C ALA A 19 -3.88 -2.56 -6.71
N ALA A 20 -3.37 -3.26 -7.72
CA ALA A 20 -2.00 -3.09 -8.19
C ALA A 20 -1.73 -1.68 -8.72
N GLN A 21 -2.72 -1.05 -9.38
CA GLN A 21 -2.57 0.32 -9.84
C GLN A 21 -2.41 1.30 -8.68
N GLN A 22 -3.21 1.21 -7.62
CA GLN A 22 -3.10 2.12 -6.46
C GLN A 22 -1.73 1.96 -5.78
N ILE A 23 -1.23 0.73 -5.64
CA ILE A 23 0.10 0.48 -5.11
C ILE A 23 1.18 1.16 -5.97
N ARG A 24 1.08 1.04 -7.30
CA ARG A 24 2.03 1.68 -8.24
C ARG A 24 1.94 3.21 -8.23
N GLN A 25 0.77 3.78 -7.95
CA GLN A 25 0.64 5.24 -7.80
C GLN A 25 1.44 5.73 -6.60
N VAL A 26 1.39 5.04 -5.45
CA VAL A 26 2.27 5.36 -4.31
C VAL A 26 3.74 5.25 -4.72
N ALA A 27 4.13 4.17 -5.42
CA ALA A 27 5.52 4.02 -5.89
C ALA A 27 5.97 5.16 -6.81
N THR A 28 5.08 5.66 -7.69
CA THR A 28 5.38 6.75 -8.61
C THR A 28 5.75 8.03 -7.86
N THR A 29 5.07 8.36 -6.76
CA THR A 29 5.37 9.59 -6.00
C THR A 29 6.75 9.59 -5.35
N LEU A 30 7.44 8.46 -5.27
CA LEU A 30 8.79 8.36 -4.69
C LEU A 30 9.91 8.60 -5.72
N GLN A 31 9.60 8.66 -7.03
CA GLN A 31 10.61 8.72 -8.08
C GLN A 31 11.53 9.93 -7.92
N GLY A 32 12.85 9.67 -7.91
CA GLY A 32 13.88 10.71 -7.86
C GLY A 32 14.02 11.44 -6.53
N LEU A 33 13.35 10.98 -5.46
CA LEU A 33 13.53 11.56 -4.12
C LEU A 33 14.83 11.09 -3.49
N ASP A 34 15.48 12.00 -2.78
CA ASP A 34 16.60 11.68 -1.90
C ASP A 34 16.13 11.27 -0.48
N ALA A 35 17.10 10.89 0.38
CA ALA A 35 16.80 10.42 1.72
C ALA A 35 16.19 11.49 2.65
N GLU A 36 16.51 12.77 2.44
CA GLU A 36 15.91 13.88 3.18
C GLU A 36 14.45 14.09 2.75
N GLN A 37 14.21 14.11 1.44
CA GLN A 37 12.87 14.28 0.86
C GLN A 37 11.92 13.15 1.25
N LEU A 38 12.41 11.89 1.32
CA LEU A 38 11.61 10.75 1.79
C LEU A 38 11.07 10.93 3.22
N ARG A 39 11.81 11.61 4.09
CA ARG A 39 11.48 11.83 5.50
C ARG A 39 10.79 13.16 5.75
N ARG A 40 10.75 14.05 4.77
CA ARG A 40 10.16 15.37 4.93
C ARG A 40 8.65 15.27 5.23
N THR A 41 8.19 16.03 6.22
CA THR A 41 6.79 16.16 6.62
C THR A 41 6.28 17.57 6.27
N PRO A 42 5.95 17.82 4.99
CA PRO A 42 5.67 19.18 4.52
C PRO A 42 4.27 19.67 4.89
N ALA A 43 3.35 18.77 5.25
CA ALA A 43 1.99 19.10 5.66
C ALA A 43 1.87 19.31 7.19
N ALA A 44 0.66 19.65 7.66
CA ALA A 44 0.38 19.77 9.09
C ALA A 44 0.37 18.42 9.84
N SER A 45 0.25 17.31 9.10
CA SER A 45 0.38 15.95 9.65
C SER A 45 1.84 15.54 9.78
N GLN A 46 2.08 14.42 10.47
CA GLN A 46 3.42 13.81 10.57
C GLN A 46 3.74 12.89 9.37
N MET A 47 2.87 12.81 8.37
CA MET A 47 3.07 11.94 7.22
C MET A 47 4.27 12.39 6.38
N SER A 48 5.04 11.39 5.91
CA SER A 48 6.10 11.57 4.92
C SER A 48 5.90 10.58 3.77
N LEU A 49 6.51 10.83 2.61
CA LEU A 49 6.39 9.92 1.46
C LEU A 49 6.99 8.55 1.75
N GLY A 50 8.17 8.50 2.38
CA GLY A 50 8.76 7.23 2.82
C GLY A 50 7.91 6.52 3.87
N GLY A 51 7.33 7.27 4.82
CA GLY A 51 6.40 6.74 5.82
C GLY A 51 5.14 6.14 5.19
N ILE A 52 4.54 6.78 4.18
CA ILE A 52 3.41 6.24 3.42
C ILE A 52 3.82 4.95 2.70
N ALA A 53 4.97 4.91 2.04
CA ALA A 53 5.45 3.71 1.36
C ALA A 53 5.63 2.54 2.34
N ARG A 54 6.27 2.77 3.49
CA ARG A 54 6.42 1.77 4.55
C ARG A 54 5.09 1.29 5.12
N HIS A 55 4.17 2.22 5.35
CA HIS A 55 2.82 1.87 5.80
C HIS A 55 2.10 0.97 4.78
N CYS A 56 2.12 1.33 3.50
CA CYS A 56 1.52 0.52 2.44
C CYS A 56 2.13 -0.89 2.37
N LEU A 57 3.46 -1.01 2.49
CA LEU A 57 4.14 -2.30 2.51
C LEU A 57 3.77 -3.13 3.75
N PHE A 58 3.71 -2.49 4.93
CA PHE A 58 3.31 -3.16 6.17
C PHE A 58 1.87 -3.65 6.09
N VAL A 59 0.92 -2.76 5.77
CA VAL A 59 -0.52 -3.10 5.68
C VAL A 59 -0.74 -4.21 4.66
N GLY A 60 -0.04 -4.18 3.53
CA GLY A 60 -0.12 -5.23 2.52
C GLY A 60 0.44 -6.56 2.98
N ASN A 61 1.68 -6.58 3.45
CA ASN A 61 2.40 -7.83 3.71
C ASN A 61 2.08 -8.45 5.07
N GLU A 62 1.80 -7.64 6.10
CA GLU A 62 1.48 -8.16 7.44
C GLU A 62 -0.03 -8.22 7.72
N GLY A 63 -0.84 -7.44 7.01
CA GLY A 63 -2.29 -7.35 7.21
C GLY A 63 -3.07 -8.02 6.09
N ILE A 64 -3.29 -7.27 5.02
CA ILE A 64 -4.27 -7.62 3.98
C ILE A 64 -3.85 -8.87 3.21
N PHE A 65 -2.67 -8.88 2.62
CA PHE A 65 -2.23 -9.96 1.73
C PHE A 65 -1.61 -11.15 2.46
N ALA A 66 -1.13 -10.98 3.70
CA ALA A 66 -0.73 -12.10 4.55
C ALA A 66 -1.92 -13.02 4.86
N SER A 67 -3.14 -12.50 4.86
CA SER A 67 -4.36 -13.32 5.03
C SER A 67 -4.66 -14.21 3.81
N LEU A 68 -4.16 -13.84 2.63
CA LEU A 68 -4.28 -14.63 1.38
C LEU A 68 -3.08 -15.58 1.17
N ASP A 69 -1.90 -15.18 1.66
CA ASP A 69 -0.67 -15.96 1.57
C ASP A 69 0.21 -15.71 2.82
N PRO A 70 0.16 -16.60 3.83
CA PRO A 70 0.96 -16.44 5.05
C PRO A 70 2.48 -16.34 4.83
N ALA A 71 3.00 -16.80 3.67
CA ALA A 71 4.41 -16.68 3.34
C ALA A 71 4.87 -15.22 3.10
N ARG A 72 3.94 -14.29 2.96
CA ARG A 72 4.25 -12.87 2.83
C ARG A 72 4.55 -12.18 4.16
N ALA A 73 4.06 -12.73 5.27
CA ALA A 73 4.30 -12.14 6.58
C ALA A 73 5.81 -12.06 6.87
N GLY A 74 6.27 -10.93 7.38
CA GLY A 74 7.68 -10.70 7.74
C GLY A 74 8.62 -10.38 6.56
N THR A 75 8.12 -10.32 5.33
CA THR A 75 9.00 -10.12 4.15
C THR A 75 9.62 -8.73 4.06
N HIS A 76 9.06 -7.73 4.74
CA HIS A 76 9.54 -6.32 4.67
C HIS A 76 9.85 -5.72 6.05
N GLY A 77 10.14 -6.57 7.03
CA GLY A 77 10.51 -6.17 8.39
C GLY A 77 9.34 -5.61 9.16
N THR A 78 9.00 -6.29 10.23
CA THR A 78 8.10 -5.81 11.27
C THR A 78 8.87 -4.83 12.15
N GLY A 79 9.19 -3.64 11.66
CA GLY A 79 9.53 -2.56 12.57
C GLY A 79 8.35 -2.38 13.52
N ASP A 80 8.58 -1.89 14.75
CA ASP A 80 7.53 -1.53 15.72
C ASP A 80 6.60 -0.47 15.11
N PHE A 81 5.84 -0.89 14.07
CA PHE A 81 4.86 -0.05 13.43
C PHE A 81 3.73 0.15 14.44
N GLN A 82 3.80 1.22 15.20
CA GLN A 82 2.66 1.67 15.98
C GLN A 82 1.55 2.02 14.98
N ALA A 83 0.57 1.15 14.94
CA ALA A 83 -0.59 1.27 14.07
C ALA A 83 -1.12 2.72 14.06
N GLY A 84 -1.10 3.34 12.91
CA GLY A 84 -1.90 4.54 12.73
C GLY A 84 -1.34 5.65 11.87
N VAL A 85 -0.08 6.05 11.97
CA VAL A 85 0.39 7.22 11.20
C VAL A 85 1.60 6.88 10.35
N PRO A 86 1.52 7.03 9.02
CA PRO A 86 2.65 6.84 8.09
C PRO A 86 3.66 8.00 8.25
N SER A 87 4.38 8.04 9.37
CA SER A 87 5.30 9.11 9.75
C SER A 87 6.72 8.90 9.22
N ALA A 88 7.53 9.93 9.31
CA ALA A 88 8.96 9.87 8.96
C ALA A 88 9.72 8.82 9.80
N ASP A 89 9.28 8.56 11.04
CA ASP A 89 9.91 7.58 11.94
C ASP A 89 9.76 6.13 11.47
N ALA A 90 8.79 5.88 10.56
CA ALA A 90 8.62 4.56 9.94
C ALA A 90 9.67 4.26 8.85
N VAL A 91 10.43 5.26 8.41
CA VAL A 91 11.46 5.12 7.36
C VAL A 91 12.75 4.62 7.99
N HIS A 92 13.23 3.46 7.56
CA HIS A 92 14.47 2.85 8.07
C HIS A 92 15.70 3.57 7.51
N ASP A 93 16.83 3.49 8.20
CA ASP A 93 18.06 4.19 7.83
C ASP A 93 18.62 3.75 6.46
N ASP A 94 18.37 2.51 6.06
CA ASP A 94 18.79 1.92 4.79
C ASP A 94 17.74 2.08 3.66
N ASP A 95 16.59 2.74 3.92
CA ASP A 95 15.61 2.99 2.89
C ASP A 95 16.07 4.03 1.88
N THR A 96 15.93 3.66 0.62
CA THR A 96 16.04 4.56 -0.53
C THR A 96 14.73 4.60 -1.30
N ALA A 97 14.55 5.63 -2.14
CA ALA A 97 13.40 5.69 -3.03
C ALA A 97 13.33 4.44 -3.91
N GLU A 98 14.46 4.01 -4.47
CA GLU A 98 14.54 2.84 -5.33
C GLU A 98 14.17 1.54 -4.61
N SER A 99 14.62 1.35 -3.37
CA SER A 99 14.29 0.15 -2.58
C SER A 99 12.80 0.06 -2.27
N LEU A 100 12.19 1.19 -1.87
CA LEU A 100 10.75 1.27 -1.59
C LEU A 100 9.90 1.12 -2.86
N ILE A 101 10.30 1.74 -3.97
CA ILE A 101 9.66 1.58 -5.29
C ILE A 101 9.69 0.10 -5.71
N THR A 102 10.85 -0.55 -5.61
CA THR A 102 11.00 -1.97 -5.96
C THR A 102 10.07 -2.84 -5.13
N ALA A 103 10.05 -2.66 -3.81
CA ALA A 103 9.19 -3.44 -2.91
C ALA A 103 7.69 -3.24 -3.21
N LEU A 104 7.26 -2.00 -3.51
CA LEU A 104 5.88 -1.70 -3.91
C LEU A 104 5.53 -2.34 -5.26
N HIS A 105 6.45 -2.30 -6.23
CA HIS A 105 6.23 -2.96 -7.53
C HIS A 105 6.15 -4.48 -7.40
N ASP A 106 6.97 -5.10 -6.57
CA ASP A 106 6.93 -6.54 -6.27
C ASP A 106 5.60 -6.92 -5.63
N MET A 107 5.11 -6.10 -4.70
CA MET A 107 3.78 -6.29 -4.09
C MET A 107 2.66 -6.16 -5.13
N ALA A 108 2.71 -5.17 -6.01
CA ALA A 108 1.72 -4.98 -7.08
C ALA A 108 1.73 -6.17 -8.07
N ALA A 109 2.90 -6.66 -8.45
CA ALA A 109 3.03 -7.84 -9.32
C ALA A 109 2.48 -9.10 -8.66
N TRP A 110 2.74 -9.29 -7.36
CA TRP A 110 2.17 -10.40 -6.60
C TRP A 110 0.63 -10.34 -6.58
N VAL A 111 0.04 -9.17 -6.37
CA VAL A 111 -1.42 -8.96 -6.39
C VAL A 111 -2.01 -9.37 -7.75
N GLU A 112 -1.39 -8.92 -8.84
CA GLU A 112 -1.84 -9.26 -10.21
C GLU A 112 -1.72 -10.76 -10.52
N HIS A 113 -0.76 -11.44 -9.90
CA HIS A 113 -0.58 -12.88 -10.09
C HIS A 113 -1.55 -13.70 -9.22
N THR A 114 -1.77 -13.30 -7.97
CA THR A 114 -2.45 -14.11 -6.96
C THR A 114 -3.96 -13.89 -6.95
N VAL A 115 -4.42 -12.64 -6.96
CA VAL A 115 -5.85 -12.32 -6.84
C VAL A 115 -6.73 -12.97 -7.92
N PRO A 116 -6.28 -13.15 -9.18
CA PRO A 116 -7.08 -13.84 -10.20
C PRO A 116 -7.42 -15.30 -9.89
N SER A 117 -6.70 -15.95 -8.97
CA SER A 117 -6.85 -17.37 -8.63
C SER A 117 -7.48 -17.65 -7.26
N VAL A 118 -7.73 -16.62 -6.43
CA VAL A 118 -8.31 -16.81 -5.10
C VAL A 118 -9.83 -17.04 -5.16
N ASP A 119 -10.36 -17.78 -4.18
CA ASP A 119 -11.80 -17.87 -3.96
C ASP A 119 -12.29 -16.61 -3.24
N LEU A 120 -12.99 -15.73 -3.95
CA LEU A 120 -13.50 -14.46 -3.42
C LEU A 120 -14.56 -14.63 -2.31
N GLU A 121 -15.18 -15.81 -2.20
CA GLU A 121 -16.16 -16.12 -1.16
C GLU A 121 -15.51 -16.78 0.07
N ALA A 122 -14.26 -17.22 -0.02
CA ALA A 122 -13.53 -17.77 1.13
C ALA A 122 -13.52 -16.75 2.28
N ARG A 123 -13.62 -17.28 3.51
CA ARG A 123 -13.74 -16.46 4.72
C ARG A 123 -12.40 -16.34 5.42
N ILE A 124 -12.01 -15.10 5.73
CA ILE A 124 -10.80 -14.78 6.47
C ILE A 124 -11.21 -14.29 7.86
N PRO A 125 -10.72 -14.93 8.95
CA PRO A 125 -10.99 -14.48 10.30
C PRO A 125 -10.53 -13.03 10.52
N VAL A 126 -11.34 -12.24 11.24
CA VAL A 126 -10.95 -10.90 11.65
C VAL A 126 -9.85 -11.03 12.71
N PRO A 127 -8.71 -10.33 12.57
CA PRO A 127 -7.65 -10.35 13.57
C PRO A 127 -8.14 -9.76 14.91
N ASP A 128 -7.77 -10.38 16.02
CA ASP A 128 -8.03 -9.86 17.36
C ASP A 128 -7.09 -8.66 17.66
N LYS A 129 -7.53 -7.47 17.27
CA LYS A 129 -6.82 -6.20 17.44
C LYS A 129 -7.81 -5.09 17.81
N PRO A 130 -7.45 -4.12 18.65
CA PRO A 130 -8.36 -3.10 19.18
C PRO A 130 -9.05 -2.20 18.16
N TRP A 131 -8.56 -2.15 16.93
CA TRP A 131 -9.13 -1.32 15.86
C TRP A 131 -10.05 -2.09 14.90
N PHE A 132 -10.20 -3.41 15.07
CA PHE A 132 -11.17 -4.21 14.34
C PHE A 132 -12.49 -4.34 15.09
N PRO A 133 -13.62 -4.51 14.40
CA PRO A 133 -14.91 -4.66 15.04
C PRO A 133 -15.03 -5.99 15.79
N ASP A 134 -15.51 -5.95 17.04
CA ASP A 134 -15.68 -7.15 17.87
C ASP A 134 -16.87 -8.01 17.47
N ASP A 135 -17.79 -7.47 16.66
CA ASP A 135 -19.05 -8.12 16.23
C ASP A 135 -18.94 -8.79 14.86
N VAL A 136 -17.75 -8.79 14.24
CA VAL A 136 -17.49 -9.42 12.93
C VAL A 136 -16.46 -10.53 13.09
N GLU A 137 -16.90 -11.77 12.88
CA GLU A 137 -16.02 -12.96 13.02
C GLU A 137 -15.08 -13.14 11.83
N SER A 138 -15.55 -12.81 10.61
CA SER A 138 -14.76 -13.02 9.38
C SER A 138 -15.26 -12.18 8.22
N TRP A 139 -14.36 -11.86 7.29
CA TRP A 139 -14.67 -11.20 6.01
C TRP A 139 -14.49 -12.14 4.83
N PRO A 140 -15.27 -11.99 3.74
CA PRO A 140 -14.96 -12.65 2.49
C PRO A 140 -13.67 -12.06 1.88
N VAL A 141 -12.90 -12.86 1.14
CA VAL A 141 -11.70 -12.40 0.42
C VAL A 141 -12.00 -11.18 -0.46
N ARG A 142 -13.17 -11.16 -1.11
CA ARG A 142 -13.62 -9.99 -1.90
C ARG A 142 -13.57 -8.70 -1.10
N TRP A 143 -14.08 -8.71 0.13
CA TRP A 143 -14.05 -7.54 1.02
C TRP A 143 -12.62 -7.10 1.33
N VAL A 144 -11.75 -8.08 1.61
CA VAL A 144 -10.33 -7.82 1.93
C VAL A 144 -9.61 -7.13 0.76
N VAL A 145 -9.84 -7.58 -0.47
CA VAL A 145 -9.22 -6.95 -1.65
C VAL A 145 -9.82 -5.58 -1.95
N LEU A 146 -11.14 -5.40 -1.75
CA LEU A 146 -11.78 -4.08 -1.88
C LEU A 146 -11.24 -3.09 -0.84
N HIS A 147 -11.04 -3.54 0.40
CA HIS A 147 -10.44 -2.71 1.44
C HIS A 147 -8.99 -2.33 1.10
N ALA A 148 -8.22 -3.25 0.49
CA ALA A 148 -6.88 -2.92 -0.02
C ALA A 148 -6.94 -1.77 -1.05
N ILE A 149 -7.87 -1.83 -2.01
CA ILE A 149 -8.04 -0.78 -3.01
C ILE A 149 -8.34 0.57 -2.34
N GLU A 150 -9.28 0.59 -1.39
CA GLU A 150 -9.65 1.79 -0.63
C GLU A 150 -8.45 2.39 0.12
N GLU A 151 -7.72 1.55 0.85
CA GLU A 151 -6.57 1.93 1.67
C GLU A 151 -5.44 2.52 0.81
N TYR A 152 -5.05 1.82 -0.26
CA TYR A 152 -4.00 2.32 -1.14
C TYR A 152 -4.43 3.56 -1.94
N ALA A 153 -5.69 3.66 -2.37
CA ALA A 153 -6.18 4.85 -3.05
C ALA A 153 -6.14 6.09 -2.14
N ARG A 154 -6.50 5.94 -0.85
CA ARG A 154 -6.38 6.99 0.14
C ARG A 154 -4.94 7.47 0.28
N HIS A 155 -4.00 6.52 0.42
CA HIS A 155 -2.59 6.84 0.60
C HIS A 155 -1.93 7.37 -0.68
N ALA A 156 -2.36 6.94 -1.87
CA ALA A 156 -1.92 7.54 -3.13
C ALA A 156 -2.28 9.03 -3.20
N GLY A 157 -3.51 9.40 -2.84
CA GLY A 157 -3.91 10.81 -2.79
C GLY A 157 -3.15 11.64 -1.72
N HIS A 158 -2.85 11.06 -0.55
CA HIS A 158 -1.98 11.70 0.44
C HIS A 158 -0.57 11.91 -0.11
N ALA A 159 -0.03 10.89 -0.79
CA ALA A 159 1.31 10.95 -1.36
C ALA A 159 1.43 12.01 -2.46
N ASP A 160 0.43 12.16 -3.32
CA ASP A 160 0.38 13.24 -4.32
C ASP A 160 0.50 14.62 -3.67
N ILE A 161 -0.33 14.89 -2.65
CA ILE A 161 -0.32 16.19 -1.95
C ILE A 161 1.04 16.45 -1.28
N LEU A 162 1.66 15.44 -0.66
CA LEU A 162 2.98 15.60 -0.05
C LEU A 162 4.06 15.82 -1.11
N ARG A 163 3.96 15.14 -2.26
CA ARG A 163 4.90 15.30 -3.36
C ARG A 163 4.85 16.71 -3.95
N GLU A 164 3.67 17.24 -4.21
CA GLU A 164 3.49 18.63 -4.66
C GLU A 164 4.16 19.64 -3.71
N GLN A 165 4.09 19.41 -2.39
CA GLN A 165 4.70 20.28 -1.39
C GLN A 165 6.22 20.14 -1.28
N ILE A 166 6.80 19.08 -1.84
CA ILE A 166 8.26 18.85 -1.83
C ILE A 166 8.92 19.48 -3.05
N ASP A 167 8.36 19.29 -4.26
CA ASP A 167 9.00 19.72 -5.51
C ASP A 167 8.00 20.15 -6.61
N ASP A 168 6.78 20.51 -6.24
CA ASP A 168 5.71 20.97 -7.14
C ASP A 168 5.27 19.94 -8.20
N LYS A 169 5.53 18.63 -8.00
CA LYS A 169 5.16 17.55 -8.93
C LYS A 169 4.09 16.65 -8.32
N GLY A 170 3.13 16.22 -9.12
CA GLY A 170 2.21 15.13 -8.80
C GLY A 170 2.54 13.86 -9.58
N ALA A 171 1.88 12.74 -9.25
CA ALA A 171 2.11 11.45 -9.94
C ALA A 171 1.82 11.48 -11.45
N TYR A 172 1.11 12.48 -11.94
CA TYR A 172 0.84 12.66 -13.38
C TYR A 172 2.03 13.20 -14.18
N GLU A 173 3.00 13.80 -13.51
CA GLU A 173 4.16 14.46 -14.10
C GLU A 173 5.45 13.63 -13.96
N LEU A 174 5.35 12.45 -13.33
CA LEU A 174 6.44 11.55 -12.98
C LEU A 174 6.51 10.28 -13.84
#